data_c478855e889497f67700f82355dd318d
#
_entry.id   c478855e889497f67700f82355dd318d
#
_cell.length_a   1.000
_cell.length_b   1.000
_cell.length_c   1.000
_cell.angle_alpha   90.00
_cell.angle_beta   90.00
_cell.angle_gamma   90.00
#
_symmetry.space_group_name_H-M   'P 1'
#
loop_
_entity.id
_entity.type
_entity.pdbx_description
1 polymer ?
#
loop_
_entity_poly.entity_id
_entity_poly.type
_entity_poly.pdbx_seq_one_letter_code
_entity_poly.pdbx_strand_id
1 'polypeptide(L)'
;MKFVVKLFPEITIKSKPVRQRLVKQLRQNISAVLKKEFEDVKVQGFWDKIEVNLNDDSQEKAENLAATLQRIPGIANILRVQRYQIDNIDDNFDEIVEHTHRALGEELKGKRFVVRIKRAGQHSFTSHELERYVGGGLLRAGETAGVD
;
A
#
# COMPACT_ATOMS: atom_id res chain seq x y z
N MET A 1 -0.50 11.64 0.34
CA MET A 1 -0.76 10.24 -0.10
C MET A 1 0.54 9.46 -0.19
N LYS A 2 0.44 8.16 -0.10
CA LYS A 2 1.60 7.27 -0.19
C LYS A 2 1.34 6.16 -1.19
N PHE A 3 2.32 5.91 -2.06
CA PHE A 3 2.36 4.73 -2.92
C PHE A 3 3.53 3.83 -2.53
N VAL A 4 3.28 2.53 -2.51
CA VAL A 4 4.33 1.51 -2.35
C VAL A 4 4.58 0.91 -3.72
N VAL A 5 5.83 0.99 -4.16
CA VAL A 5 6.29 0.44 -5.44
C VAL A 5 6.95 -0.91 -5.18
N LYS A 6 6.41 -1.95 -5.77
CA LYS A 6 6.96 -3.30 -5.71
C LYS A 6 7.96 -3.50 -6.83
N LEU A 7 9.08 -4.14 -6.50
CA LEU A 7 10.17 -4.39 -7.43
C LEU A 7 9.90 -5.65 -8.26
N PHE A 8 10.46 -5.69 -9.47
CA PHE A 8 10.46 -6.94 -10.23
C PHE A 8 11.18 -8.05 -9.46
N PRO A 9 10.68 -9.30 -9.55
CA PRO A 9 11.32 -10.45 -8.90
C PRO A 9 12.79 -10.62 -9.30
N GLU A 10 13.16 -10.28 -10.52
CA GLU A 10 14.54 -10.33 -11.01
C GLU A 10 15.50 -9.46 -10.18
N ILE A 11 15.01 -8.36 -9.60
CA ILE A 11 15.80 -7.51 -8.72
C ILE A 11 15.94 -8.18 -7.35
N THR A 12 14.88 -8.79 -6.84
CA THR A 12 14.85 -9.34 -5.48
C THR A 12 15.66 -10.61 -5.30
N ILE A 13 15.97 -11.34 -6.38
CA ILE A 13 16.79 -12.54 -6.35
C ILE A 13 18.30 -12.27 -6.48
N LYS A 14 18.69 -11.03 -6.77
CA LYS A 14 20.10 -10.66 -6.91
C LYS A 14 20.82 -10.65 -5.56
N SER A 15 22.15 -10.75 -5.59
CA SER A 15 22.98 -10.60 -4.40
C SER A 15 22.75 -9.23 -3.74
N LYS A 16 23.05 -9.14 -2.43
CA LYS A 16 22.82 -7.90 -1.68
C LYS A 16 23.44 -6.65 -2.33
N PRO A 17 24.72 -6.64 -2.75
CA PRO A 17 25.30 -5.44 -3.38
C PRO A 17 24.62 -5.07 -4.70
N VAL A 18 24.31 -6.07 -5.52
CA VAL A 18 23.63 -5.83 -6.81
C VAL A 18 22.21 -5.32 -6.60
N ARG A 19 21.47 -5.91 -5.66
CA ARG A 19 20.12 -5.49 -5.32
C ARG A 19 20.10 -4.06 -4.83
N GLN A 20 21.00 -3.69 -3.92
CA GLN A 20 21.09 -2.32 -3.40
C GLN A 20 21.36 -1.31 -4.51
N ARG A 21 22.26 -1.63 -5.43
CA ARG A 21 22.57 -0.78 -6.58
C ARG A 21 21.36 -0.60 -7.50
N LEU A 22 20.65 -1.67 -7.81
CA LEU A 22 19.48 -1.63 -8.67
C LEU A 22 18.33 -0.85 -8.04
N VAL A 23 18.09 -1.05 -6.74
CA VAL A 23 17.06 -0.28 -6.00
C VAL A 23 17.42 1.20 -5.99
N LYS A 24 18.68 1.55 -5.73
CA LYS A 24 19.14 2.93 -5.74
C LYS A 24 18.95 3.57 -7.13
N GLN A 25 19.29 2.86 -8.18
CA GLN A 25 19.12 3.35 -9.54
C GLN A 25 17.66 3.56 -9.89
N LEU A 26 16.80 2.59 -9.54
CA LEU A 26 15.36 2.71 -9.78
C LEU A 26 14.76 3.89 -8.99
N ARG A 27 15.16 4.06 -7.73
CA ARG A 27 14.74 5.20 -6.91
C ARG A 27 15.11 6.53 -7.56
N GLN A 28 16.33 6.64 -8.06
CA GLN A 28 16.81 7.85 -8.75
C GLN A 28 16.00 8.11 -10.02
N ASN A 29 15.72 7.09 -10.80
CA ASN A 29 14.91 7.19 -12.01
C ASN A 29 13.48 7.65 -11.70
N ILE A 30 12.86 7.06 -10.71
CA ILE A 30 11.52 7.43 -10.26
C ILE A 30 11.53 8.90 -9.81
N SER A 31 12.48 9.29 -8.97
CA SER A 31 12.60 10.65 -8.48
C SER A 31 12.77 11.66 -9.63
N ALA A 32 13.62 11.35 -10.60
CA ALA A 32 13.86 12.23 -11.74
C ALA A 32 12.60 12.41 -12.60
N VAL A 33 11.85 11.35 -12.84
CA VAL A 33 10.61 11.41 -13.62
C VAL A 33 9.52 12.18 -12.87
N LEU A 34 9.32 11.86 -11.58
CA LEU A 34 8.23 12.45 -10.80
C LEU A 34 8.45 13.92 -10.48
N LYS A 35 9.69 14.36 -10.28
CA LYS A 35 9.99 15.78 -9.99
C LYS A 35 9.67 16.72 -11.15
N LYS A 36 9.49 16.21 -12.34
CA LYS A 36 9.04 17.01 -13.48
C LYS A 36 7.57 17.39 -13.40
N GLU A 37 6.76 16.60 -12.71
CA GLU A 37 5.31 16.78 -12.64
C GLU A 37 4.82 17.16 -11.24
N PHE A 38 5.57 16.79 -10.18
CA PHE A 38 5.16 16.95 -8.79
C PHE A 38 6.25 17.67 -8.00
N GLU A 39 5.91 18.80 -7.39
CA GLU A 39 6.89 19.62 -6.64
C GLU A 39 7.30 18.99 -5.31
N ASP A 40 6.34 18.42 -4.57
CA ASP A 40 6.56 17.95 -3.20
C ASP A 40 6.73 16.44 -3.09
N VAL A 41 7.11 15.79 -4.17
CA VAL A 41 7.28 14.35 -4.17
C VAL A 41 8.56 13.93 -3.44
N LYS A 42 8.44 12.92 -2.58
CA LYS A 42 9.57 12.27 -1.90
C LYS A 42 9.61 10.80 -2.28
N VAL A 43 10.78 10.34 -2.68
CA VAL A 43 11.01 8.96 -3.09
C VAL A 43 12.07 8.35 -2.19
N GLN A 44 11.72 7.25 -1.53
CA GLN A 44 12.60 6.58 -0.56
C GLN A 44 12.72 5.10 -0.89
N GLY A 45 13.95 4.61 -0.98
CA GLY A 45 14.25 3.20 -1.24
C GLY A 45 14.40 2.41 0.06
N PHE A 46 13.88 1.19 0.05
CA PHE A 46 14.03 0.19 1.09
C PHE A 46 14.58 -1.11 0.48
N TRP A 47 14.80 -2.11 1.30
CA TRP A 47 15.32 -3.39 0.83
C TRP A 47 14.42 -4.09 -0.19
N ASP A 48 13.11 -4.02 0.03
CA ASP A 48 12.11 -4.79 -0.73
C ASP A 48 11.11 -3.95 -1.50
N LYS A 49 11.21 -2.61 -1.38
CA LYS A 49 10.22 -1.70 -1.96
C LYS A 49 10.79 -0.29 -2.13
N ILE A 50 10.05 0.52 -2.86
CA ILE A 50 10.26 1.97 -2.89
C ILE A 50 8.96 2.63 -2.46
N GLU A 51 9.05 3.64 -1.60
CA GLU A 51 7.90 4.44 -1.19
C GLU A 51 7.92 5.80 -1.86
N VAL A 52 6.77 6.21 -2.37
CA VAL A 52 6.56 7.53 -2.99
C VAL A 52 5.52 8.27 -2.16
N ASN A 53 5.90 9.43 -1.65
CA ASN A 53 5.04 10.27 -0.82
C ASN A 53 4.79 11.62 -1.50
N LEU A 54 3.55 12.06 -1.47
CA LEU A 54 3.12 13.35 -1.97
C LEU A 54 2.19 13.99 -0.94
N ASN A 55 2.33 15.29 -0.67
CA ASN A 55 1.55 15.99 0.35
C ASN A 55 0.09 16.26 -0.05
N ASP A 56 -0.29 15.92 -1.25
CA ASP A 56 -1.64 16.14 -1.77
C ASP A 56 -2.38 14.81 -1.83
N ASP A 57 -3.63 14.79 -1.39
CA ASP A 57 -4.50 13.60 -1.39
C ASP A 57 -5.58 13.64 -2.47
N SER A 58 -5.48 14.55 -3.43
CA SER A 58 -6.49 14.64 -4.49
C SER A 58 -6.49 13.38 -5.36
N GLN A 59 -7.68 12.97 -5.78
CA GLN A 59 -7.86 11.79 -6.64
C GLN A 59 -7.21 12.00 -8.00
N GLU A 60 -7.28 13.20 -8.54
CA GLU A 60 -6.64 13.55 -9.81
C GLU A 60 -5.13 13.34 -9.76
N LYS A 61 -4.46 13.85 -8.73
CA LYS A 61 -3.02 13.65 -8.56
C LYS A 61 -2.66 12.21 -8.29
N ALA A 62 -3.49 11.46 -7.57
CA ALA A 62 -3.30 10.03 -7.36
C ALA A 62 -3.33 9.26 -8.69
N GLU A 63 -4.28 9.55 -9.54
CA GLU A 63 -4.39 8.91 -10.86
C GLU A 63 -3.21 9.27 -11.76
N ASN A 64 -2.80 10.53 -11.78
CA ASN A 64 -1.65 10.99 -12.55
C ASN A 64 -0.35 10.35 -12.05
N LEU A 65 -0.16 10.29 -10.75
CA LEU A 65 1.02 9.65 -10.14
C LEU A 65 1.05 8.16 -10.49
N ALA A 66 -0.06 7.46 -10.34
CA ALA A 66 -0.15 6.05 -10.70
C ALA A 66 0.16 5.81 -12.18
N ALA A 67 -0.40 6.62 -13.06
CA ALA A 67 -0.16 6.51 -14.50
C ALA A 67 1.31 6.73 -14.86
N THR A 68 1.95 7.71 -14.23
CA THR A 68 3.37 7.99 -14.45
C THR A 68 4.25 6.85 -13.93
N LEU A 69 3.98 6.34 -12.74
CA LEU A 69 4.73 5.23 -12.16
C LEU A 69 4.64 3.96 -13.01
N GLN A 70 3.49 3.67 -13.56
CA GLN A 70 3.28 2.47 -14.40
C GLN A 70 4.12 2.46 -15.68
N ARG A 71 4.59 3.63 -16.12
CA ARG A 71 5.43 3.76 -17.33
C ARG A 71 6.92 3.58 -17.04
N ILE A 72 7.34 3.53 -15.79
CA ILE A 72 8.75 3.43 -15.43
C ILE A 72 9.18 1.96 -15.46
N PRO A 73 10.23 1.61 -16.24
CA PRO A 73 10.75 0.25 -16.23
C PRO A 73 11.31 -0.16 -14.87
N GLY A 74 11.14 -1.43 -14.51
CA GLY A 74 11.61 -1.98 -13.24
C GLY A 74 10.56 -2.05 -12.15
N ILE A 75 9.40 -1.46 -12.36
CA ILE A 75 8.27 -1.48 -11.42
C ILE A 75 7.34 -2.63 -11.77
N ALA A 76 7.14 -3.56 -10.83
CA ALA A 76 6.22 -4.67 -11.02
C ALA A 76 4.78 -4.26 -10.71
N ASN A 77 4.56 -3.64 -9.56
CA ASN A 77 3.25 -3.21 -9.09
C ASN A 77 3.35 -1.93 -8.28
N ILE A 78 2.26 -1.18 -8.26
CA ILE A 78 2.11 -0.02 -7.38
C ILE A 78 0.86 -0.23 -6.53
N LEU A 79 0.95 0.18 -5.25
CA LEU A 79 -0.15 0.10 -4.30
C LEU A 79 -0.33 1.48 -3.67
N ARG A 80 -1.54 2.02 -3.78
CA ARG A 80 -1.89 3.19 -2.98
C ARG A 80 -2.21 2.72 -1.57
N VAL A 81 -1.52 3.28 -0.58
CA VAL A 81 -1.67 2.86 0.81
C VAL A 81 -2.04 4.04 1.68
N GLN A 82 -2.75 3.75 2.77
CA GLN A 82 -3.03 4.68 3.84
C GLN A 82 -2.43 4.13 5.12
N ARG A 83 -1.84 5.02 5.91
CA ARG A 83 -1.20 4.66 7.17
C ARG A 83 -1.98 5.26 8.32
N TYR A 84 -2.32 4.43 9.28
CA TYR A 84 -2.99 4.84 10.50
C TYR A 84 -2.21 4.37 11.70
N GLN A 85 -2.15 5.21 12.73
CA GLN A 85 -1.62 4.82 14.03
C GLN A 85 -2.77 4.39 14.91
N ILE A 86 -2.69 3.18 15.44
CA ILE A 86 -3.70 2.61 16.33
C ILE A 86 -3.01 2.23 17.63
N ASP A 87 -3.39 2.89 18.71
CA ASP A 87 -2.88 2.55 20.03
C ASP A 87 -3.54 1.29 20.54
N ASN A 88 -2.77 0.39 21.18
CA ASN A 88 -3.27 -0.88 21.70
C ASN A 88 -4.07 -1.65 20.66
N ILE A 89 -3.43 -1.96 19.54
CA ILE A 89 -4.08 -2.61 18.39
C ILE A 89 -4.80 -3.91 18.79
N ASP A 90 -4.28 -4.63 19.80
CA ASP A 90 -4.88 -5.87 20.28
C ASP A 90 -6.29 -5.69 20.84
N ASP A 91 -6.59 -4.49 21.34
CA ASP A 91 -7.88 -4.14 21.94
C ASP A 91 -8.75 -3.24 21.03
N ASN A 92 -8.25 -2.87 19.84
CA ASN A 92 -8.86 -1.85 18.99
C ASN A 92 -9.08 -2.32 17.54
N PHE A 93 -9.55 -3.54 17.37
CA PHE A 93 -9.86 -4.09 16.04
C PHE A 93 -10.97 -3.29 15.34
N ASP A 94 -11.89 -2.69 16.10
CA ASP A 94 -12.95 -1.87 15.53
C ASP A 94 -12.43 -0.63 14.82
N GLU A 95 -11.33 -0.05 15.31
CA GLU A 95 -10.68 1.07 14.63
C GLU A 95 -10.14 0.66 13.25
N ILE A 96 -9.62 -0.56 13.15
CA ILE A 96 -9.15 -1.10 11.85
C ILE A 96 -10.31 -1.21 10.87
N VAL A 97 -11.44 -1.74 11.33
CA VAL A 97 -12.67 -1.84 10.52
C VAL A 97 -13.13 -0.46 10.08
N GLU A 98 -13.20 0.50 11.01
CA GLU A 98 -13.62 1.87 10.69
C GLU A 98 -12.73 2.55 9.65
N HIS A 99 -11.41 2.49 9.85
CA HIS A 99 -10.46 3.06 8.91
C HIS A 99 -10.56 2.42 7.54
N THR A 100 -10.67 1.09 7.51
CA THR A 100 -10.77 0.34 6.25
C THR A 100 -12.07 0.65 5.53
N HIS A 101 -13.18 0.67 6.25
CA HIS A 101 -14.49 1.01 5.67
C HIS A 101 -14.52 2.45 5.13
N ARG A 102 -13.94 3.39 5.88
CA ARG A 102 -13.86 4.78 5.43
C ARG A 102 -13.02 4.93 4.16
N ALA A 103 -11.92 4.18 4.07
CA ALA A 103 -11.01 4.25 2.94
C ALA A 103 -11.53 3.54 1.69
N LEU A 104 -12.18 2.38 1.86
CA LEU A 104 -12.47 1.44 0.77
C LEU A 104 -13.96 1.08 0.64
N GLY A 105 -14.81 1.55 1.55
CA GLY A 105 -16.22 1.15 1.59
C GLY A 105 -16.96 1.39 0.28
N GLU A 106 -16.74 2.53 -0.35
CA GLU A 106 -17.38 2.85 -1.64
C GLU A 106 -16.91 1.89 -2.75
N GLU A 107 -15.63 1.54 -2.75
CA GLU A 107 -15.07 0.63 -3.75
C GLU A 107 -15.56 -0.81 -3.58
N LEU A 108 -15.97 -1.19 -2.36
CA LEU A 108 -16.46 -2.53 -2.06
C LEU A 108 -17.94 -2.74 -2.36
N LYS A 109 -18.69 -1.69 -2.65
CA LYS A 109 -20.13 -1.81 -2.96
C LYS A 109 -20.39 -2.75 -4.11
N GLY A 110 -21.23 -3.75 -3.88
CA GLY A 110 -21.62 -4.75 -4.88
C GLY A 110 -20.51 -5.72 -5.27
N LYS A 111 -19.38 -5.71 -4.57
CA LYS A 111 -18.24 -6.56 -4.90
C LYS A 111 -17.98 -7.58 -3.82
N ARG A 112 -17.45 -8.72 -4.22
CA ARG A 112 -16.84 -9.68 -3.30
C ARG A 112 -15.42 -9.22 -2.99
N PHE A 113 -14.96 -9.50 -1.77
CA PHE A 113 -13.63 -9.08 -1.33
C PHE A 113 -12.98 -10.15 -0.46
N VAL A 114 -11.70 -10.00 -0.25
CA VAL A 114 -10.93 -10.82 0.69
C VAL A 114 -10.03 -9.90 1.51
N VAL A 115 -9.90 -10.20 2.79
CA VAL A 115 -8.97 -9.50 3.68
C VAL A 115 -7.72 -10.34 3.84
N ARG A 116 -6.57 -9.71 3.62
CA ARG A 116 -5.27 -10.32 3.88
C ARG A 116 -4.50 -9.44 4.84
N ILE A 117 -3.99 -10.04 5.89
CA ILE A 117 -3.24 -9.33 6.93
C ILE A 117 -1.87 -9.95 7.09
N LYS A 118 -0.87 -9.08 7.02
CA LYS A 118 0.49 -9.43 7.37
C LYS A 118 0.84 -8.67 8.65
N ARG A 119 1.07 -9.40 9.72
CA ARG A 119 1.46 -8.78 10.97
C ARG A 119 2.98 -8.82 11.12
N ALA A 120 3.51 -7.82 11.82
CA ALA A 120 4.91 -7.76 12.20
C ALA A 120 5.00 -7.52 13.71
N GLY A 121 6.08 -7.99 14.33
CA GLY A 121 6.25 -7.92 15.78
C GLY A 121 5.43 -8.97 16.52
N GLN A 122 5.28 -8.76 17.84
CA GLN A 122 4.55 -9.68 18.71
C GLN A 122 3.17 -9.13 19.02
N HIS A 123 2.15 -9.96 18.85
CA HIS A 123 0.75 -9.61 19.10
C HIS A 123 0.02 -10.79 19.74
N SER A 124 -1.05 -10.50 20.49
CA SER A 124 -1.89 -11.51 21.12
C SER A 124 -2.84 -12.20 20.14
N PHE A 125 -2.95 -11.71 18.92
CA PHE A 125 -3.86 -12.23 17.89
C PHE A 125 -3.06 -12.82 16.72
N THR A 126 -3.69 -13.73 15.97
CA THR A 126 -3.16 -14.24 14.72
C THR A 126 -3.63 -13.39 13.54
N SER A 127 -2.90 -13.44 12.43
CA SER A 127 -3.34 -12.77 11.19
C SER A 127 -4.72 -13.25 10.76
N HIS A 128 -4.97 -14.56 10.89
CA HIS A 128 -6.26 -15.16 10.52
C HIS A 128 -7.43 -14.64 11.37
N GLU A 129 -7.22 -14.51 12.69
CA GLU A 129 -8.24 -13.94 13.58
C GLU A 129 -8.62 -12.53 13.17
N LEU A 130 -7.61 -11.70 12.88
CA LEU A 130 -7.85 -10.32 12.47
C LEU A 130 -8.48 -10.24 11.07
N GLU A 131 -8.08 -11.10 10.15
CA GLU A 131 -8.70 -11.19 8.82
C GLU A 131 -10.19 -11.48 8.93
N ARG A 132 -10.58 -12.43 9.78
CA ARG A 132 -11.99 -12.77 10.00
C ARG A 132 -12.75 -11.62 10.65
N TYR A 133 -12.15 -10.97 11.62
CA TYR A 133 -12.78 -9.85 12.31
C TYR A 133 -13.02 -8.66 11.36
N VAL A 134 -12.01 -8.27 10.61
CA VAL A 134 -12.11 -7.16 9.66
C VAL A 134 -13.06 -7.51 8.53
N GLY A 135 -12.96 -8.71 7.96
CA GLY A 135 -13.87 -9.17 6.92
C GLY A 135 -15.33 -9.17 7.35
N GLY A 136 -15.60 -9.68 8.54
CA GLY A 136 -16.95 -9.66 9.12
C GLY A 136 -17.44 -8.24 9.39
N GLY A 137 -16.58 -7.37 9.90
CA GLY A 137 -16.91 -5.97 10.14
C GLY A 137 -17.25 -5.21 8.88
N LEU A 138 -16.48 -5.40 7.83
CA LEU A 138 -16.72 -4.77 6.52
C LEU A 138 -18.01 -5.31 5.87
N LEU A 139 -18.29 -6.59 6.03
CA LEU A 139 -19.52 -7.20 5.53
C LEU A 139 -20.77 -6.58 6.19
N ARG A 140 -20.73 -6.39 7.51
CA ARG A 140 -21.85 -5.79 8.26
C ARG A 140 -22.00 -4.29 7.99
N ALA A 141 -20.90 -3.57 7.82
CA ALA A 141 -20.91 -2.12 7.68
C ALA A 141 -21.24 -1.63 6.27
N GLY A 142 -21.05 -2.46 5.24
CA GLY A 142 -21.14 -2.05 3.84
C GLY A 142 -22.19 -2.80 3.03
N GLU A 143 -22.30 -2.40 1.77
CA GLU A 143 -23.19 -3.01 0.77
C GLU A 143 -22.39 -3.92 -0.16
N THR A 144 -21.55 -4.79 0.41
CA THR A 144 -20.72 -5.72 -0.35
C THR A 144 -21.50 -6.92 -0.85
N ALA A 145 -20.97 -7.61 -1.85
CA ALA A 145 -21.55 -8.87 -2.34
C ALA A 145 -21.13 -10.09 -1.51
N GLY A 146 -20.17 -9.93 -0.59
CA GLY A 146 -19.74 -11.00 0.29
C GLY A 146 -18.22 -11.05 0.49
N VAL A 147 -17.79 -11.89 1.43
CA VAL A 147 -16.39 -12.16 1.74
C VAL A 147 -16.00 -13.51 1.14
N ASP A 148 -14.84 -13.58 0.53
CA ASP A 148 -14.26 -14.82 0.03
C ASP A 148 -13.46 -15.57 1.11
#